data_981be27262bab5fc1805cc2fb2b3d03f
#
_entry.id   981be27262bab5fc1805cc2fb2b3d03f
#
_cell.length_a   1.000
_cell.length_b   1.000
_cell.length_c   1.000
_cell.angle_alpha   90.00
_cell.angle_beta   90.00
_cell.angle_gamma   90.00
#
_symmetry.space_group_name_H-M   'P 1'
#
loop_
_entity.id
_entity.type
_entity.pdbx_description
1 polymer ?
#
loop_
_entity_poly.entity_id
_entity_poly.type
_entity_poly.pdbx_seq_one_letter_code
_entity_poly.pdbx_strand_id
1 'polypeptide(L)'
;MREEAIECVKDHVLPIHQQIYAKYDGDFDRIYSEGYNSKSYQGRVIEPGTVYELSYPECSCPKVKCGLRSNPEQCECSRQSILFILSQLEPDSRFDVRIENTILRGGERCTFRITRHAGMDIKHHFIEKGQGEPLILLHGNGENCDYFTGQVDAFAKYYHVYALDTRGHGKTPRGNAPFTIRQFADDLLGFMDANGIEKAHILGFSDGGNIAMVFAMKYPERVSRLILNGANLDAKGIKRSVQCPIEMGYWFAKLFENKSDEAKLHAEMLGLMVHDPNVKPEELLMIQAKTLVITGTKDMVKDEHTRLIASHIPDAQLVILDGDHFVANKCLDAFNRAVLNFLRNE
;
A
#
# COMPACT_ATOMS: atom_id res chain seq x y z
N MET A 1 4.62 -27.82 -10.36
CA MET A 1 5.54 -27.14 -9.40
C MET A 1 4.85 -26.74 -8.13
N ARG A 2 3.67 -26.10 -8.15
CA ARG A 2 2.93 -25.74 -6.94
C ARG A 2 2.44 -26.96 -6.15
N GLU A 3 1.82 -27.94 -6.79
CA GLU A 3 1.35 -29.19 -6.18
C GLU A 3 2.52 -29.96 -5.55
N GLU A 4 3.63 -30.09 -6.26
CA GLU A 4 4.84 -30.73 -5.77
C GLU A 4 5.45 -30.02 -4.55
N ALA A 5 5.38 -28.68 -4.51
CA ALA A 5 5.83 -27.89 -3.38
C ALA A 5 4.97 -28.13 -2.12
N ILE A 6 3.65 -28.25 -2.30
CA ILE A 6 2.69 -28.55 -1.24
C ILE A 6 2.94 -29.95 -0.69
N GLU A 7 3.03 -30.96 -1.56
CA GLU A 7 3.33 -32.35 -1.18
C GLU A 7 4.62 -32.47 -0.35
N CYS A 8 5.62 -31.68 -0.69
CA CYS A 8 6.93 -31.69 -0.02
C CYS A 8 6.87 -31.19 1.43
N VAL A 9 5.92 -30.32 1.78
CA VAL A 9 5.92 -29.62 3.09
C VAL A 9 4.71 -29.89 3.97
N LYS A 10 3.58 -30.36 3.42
CA LYS A 10 2.31 -30.46 4.15
C LYS A 10 2.38 -31.37 5.38
N ASP A 11 3.06 -32.51 5.29
CA ASP A 11 3.03 -33.54 6.32
C ASP A 11 4.12 -33.41 7.39
N HIS A 12 5.26 -32.78 7.04
CA HIS A 12 6.43 -32.76 7.93
C HIS A 12 6.90 -31.37 8.30
N VAL A 13 6.72 -30.36 7.42
CA VAL A 13 7.22 -28.99 7.64
C VAL A 13 6.13 -28.09 8.19
N LEU A 14 4.93 -28.13 7.61
CA LEU A 14 3.79 -27.31 8.06
C LEU A 14 3.47 -27.47 9.55
N PRO A 15 3.42 -28.70 10.12
CA PRO A 15 3.15 -28.87 11.55
C PRO A 15 4.17 -28.17 12.46
N ILE A 16 5.43 -28.09 12.05
CA ILE A 16 6.48 -27.40 12.80
C ILE A 16 6.18 -25.88 12.83
N HIS A 17 5.83 -25.31 11.69
CA HIS A 17 5.46 -23.89 11.61
C HIS A 17 4.18 -23.58 12.37
N GLN A 18 3.19 -24.47 12.35
CA GLN A 18 1.97 -24.34 13.16
C GLN A 18 2.26 -24.33 14.66
N GLN A 19 3.17 -25.18 15.15
CA GLN A 19 3.59 -25.18 16.55
C GLN A 19 4.30 -23.88 16.93
N ILE A 20 5.19 -23.36 16.06
CA ILE A 20 5.86 -22.10 16.29
C ILE A 20 4.83 -20.96 16.31
N TYR A 21 3.92 -20.93 15.33
CA TYR A 21 2.86 -19.93 15.23
C TYR A 21 1.99 -19.89 16.50
N ALA A 22 1.54 -21.05 16.98
CA ALA A 22 0.76 -21.17 18.20
C ALA A 22 1.56 -20.75 19.46
N LYS A 23 2.85 -21.09 19.52
CA LYS A 23 3.73 -20.72 20.66
C LYS A 23 3.87 -19.20 20.84
N TYR A 24 3.80 -18.45 19.76
CA TYR A 24 3.94 -16.99 19.76
C TYR A 24 2.62 -16.26 19.52
N ASP A 25 1.47 -16.94 19.71
CA ASP A 25 0.11 -16.38 19.54
C ASP A 25 -0.11 -15.66 18.20
N GLY A 26 0.53 -16.13 17.12
CA GLY A 26 0.45 -15.54 15.79
C GLY A 26 1.23 -14.24 15.59
N ASP A 27 2.01 -13.79 16.57
CA ASP A 27 2.85 -12.62 16.48
C ASP A 27 4.03 -12.85 15.53
N PHE A 28 3.92 -12.38 14.29
CA PHE A 28 4.94 -12.55 13.26
C PHE A 28 6.26 -11.89 13.61
N ASP A 29 6.25 -10.74 14.27
CA ASP A 29 7.50 -10.06 14.67
C ASP A 29 8.29 -10.93 15.66
N ARG A 30 7.58 -11.54 16.61
CA ARG A 30 8.21 -12.49 17.54
C ARG A 30 8.58 -13.82 16.87
N ILE A 31 7.77 -14.32 15.96
CA ILE A 31 8.09 -15.53 15.20
C ILE A 31 9.40 -15.35 14.42
N TYR A 32 9.55 -14.22 13.72
CA TYR A 32 10.74 -13.98 12.90
C TYR A 32 11.96 -13.50 13.68
N SER A 33 11.80 -12.89 14.86
CA SER A 33 12.93 -12.50 15.72
C SER A 33 13.39 -13.57 16.69
N GLU A 34 12.47 -14.38 17.22
CA GLU A 34 12.74 -15.37 18.28
C GLU A 34 12.48 -16.81 17.81
N GLY A 35 11.36 -17.05 17.11
CA GLY A 35 10.87 -18.37 16.74
C GLY A 35 11.68 -19.02 15.62
N TYR A 36 12.01 -18.25 14.59
CA TYR A 36 12.84 -18.71 13.47
C TYR A 36 14.32 -18.44 13.75
N ASN A 37 14.87 -19.11 14.74
CA ASN A 37 16.27 -18.99 15.12
C ASN A 37 16.88 -20.38 15.39
N SER A 38 17.27 -21.08 14.33
CA SER A 38 17.87 -22.40 14.40
C SER A 38 19.14 -22.47 13.54
N LYS A 39 19.87 -23.58 13.64
CA LYS A 39 21.01 -23.84 12.73
C LYS A 39 20.57 -24.05 11.29
N SER A 40 19.31 -24.47 11.06
CA SER A 40 18.79 -24.83 9.74
C SER A 40 18.07 -23.69 9.04
N TYR A 41 17.53 -22.71 9.78
CA TYR A 41 16.85 -21.52 9.24
C TYR A 41 16.91 -20.36 10.22
N GLN A 42 16.89 -19.15 9.70
CA GLN A 42 16.94 -17.92 10.45
C GLN A 42 15.91 -16.93 9.92
N GLY A 43 15.11 -16.37 10.84
CA GLY A 43 14.18 -15.28 10.57
C GLY A 43 14.78 -13.92 10.93
N ARG A 44 14.30 -12.88 10.27
CA ARG A 44 14.61 -11.49 10.62
C ARG A 44 13.41 -10.60 10.31
N VAL A 45 13.09 -9.67 11.19
CA VAL A 45 12.13 -8.60 10.95
C VAL A 45 12.84 -7.50 10.18
N ILE A 46 12.33 -7.13 9.01
CA ILE A 46 12.83 -6.04 8.19
C ILE A 46 12.02 -4.78 8.45
N GLU A 47 10.67 -4.93 8.38
CA GLU A 47 9.71 -3.90 8.76
C GLU A 47 8.68 -4.54 9.69
N PRO A 48 8.56 -4.10 10.95
CA PRO A 48 7.62 -4.69 11.90
C PRO A 48 6.19 -4.77 11.34
N GLY A 49 5.55 -5.91 11.56
CA GLY A 49 4.17 -6.20 11.11
C GLY A 49 4.02 -6.53 9.63
N THR A 50 5.00 -6.20 8.77
CA THR A 50 4.80 -6.23 7.31
C THR A 50 5.86 -6.95 6.51
N VAL A 51 7.15 -6.76 6.78
CA VAL A 51 8.23 -7.33 5.95
C VAL A 51 9.21 -8.14 6.78
N TYR A 52 9.40 -9.37 6.35
CA TYR A 52 10.23 -10.36 7.01
C TYR A 52 11.24 -10.98 6.04
N GLU A 53 12.32 -11.50 6.59
CA GLU A 53 13.29 -12.30 5.86
C GLU A 53 13.37 -13.70 6.47
N LEU A 54 13.36 -14.71 5.62
CA LEU A 54 13.62 -16.10 6.00
C LEU A 54 14.83 -16.61 5.23
N SER A 55 15.86 -17.07 5.91
CA SER A 55 17.09 -17.56 5.30
C SER A 55 17.47 -18.96 5.76
N TYR A 56 18.07 -19.70 4.83
CA TYR A 56 18.58 -21.05 5.03
C TYR A 56 20.06 -21.07 4.70
N PRO A 57 20.95 -21.37 5.69
CA PRO A 57 22.41 -21.41 5.46
C PRO A 57 22.83 -22.57 4.56
N GLU A 58 21.99 -23.62 4.46
CA GLU A 58 22.17 -24.74 3.52
C GLU A 58 20.92 -24.92 2.68
N CYS A 59 21.06 -25.48 1.48
CA CYS A 59 19.91 -25.80 0.66
C CYS A 59 19.02 -26.84 1.37
N SER A 60 17.80 -26.42 1.76
CA SER A 60 16.83 -27.27 2.45
C SER A 60 16.11 -28.25 1.52
N CYS A 61 16.18 -28.05 0.19
CA CYS A 61 15.48 -28.88 -0.80
C CYS A 61 16.07 -30.29 -0.87
N PRO A 62 15.32 -31.36 -0.53
CA PRO A 62 15.83 -32.74 -0.60
C PRO A 62 16.29 -33.13 -2.01
N LYS A 63 15.60 -32.66 -3.05
CA LYS A 63 15.93 -32.98 -4.46
C LYS A 63 17.24 -32.35 -4.91
N VAL A 64 17.62 -31.20 -4.34
CA VAL A 64 18.95 -30.60 -4.57
C VAL A 64 20.02 -31.42 -3.84
N LYS A 65 19.75 -31.80 -2.57
CA LYS A 65 20.69 -32.63 -1.79
C LYS A 65 20.96 -34.00 -2.41
N CYS A 66 19.98 -34.56 -3.11
CA CYS A 66 20.12 -35.83 -3.82
C CYS A 66 20.64 -35.66 -5.27
N GLY A 67 21.00 -34.45 -5.70
CA GLY A 67 21.50 -34.21 -7.06
C GLY A 67 20.43 -34.27 -8.16
N LEU A 68 19.16 -34.40 -7.82
CA LEU A 68 18.04 -34.45 -8.78
C LEU A 68 17.65 -33.07 -9.33
N ARG A 69 18.16 -31.99 -8.76
CA ARG A 69 17.94 -30.61 -9.18
C ARG A 69 19.24 -29.81 -9.09
N SER A 70 19.54 -29.08 -10.16
CA SER A 70 20.70 -28.20 -10.24
C SER A 70 20.38 -26.84 -10.87
N ASN A 71 19.20 -26.69 -11.50
CA ASN A 71 18.80 -25.46 -12.14
C ASN A 71 18.23 -24.45 -11.10
N PRO A 72 18.76 -23.21 -11.02
CA PRO A 72 18.30 -22.16 -10.12
C PRO A 72 16.81 -21.80 -10.22
N GLU A 73 16.19 -21.96 -11.40
CA GLU A 73 14.75 -21.71 -11.59
C GLU A 73 13.88 -22.67 -10.76
N GLN A 74 14.43 -23.82 -10.37
CA GLN A 74 13.73 -24.80 -9.55
C GLN A 74 13.57 -24.36 -8.09
N CYS A 75 14.24 -23.27 -7.65
CA CYS A 75 14.04 -22.65 -6.35
C CYS A 75 12.64 -22.02 -6.20
N GLU A 76 11.91 -21.83 -7.31
CA GLU A 76 10.50 -21.48 -7.29
C GLU A 76 9.65 -22.45 -6.46
N CYS A 77 10.04 -23.73 -6.39
CA CYS A 77 9.41 -24.71 -5.51
C CYS A 77 9.47 -24.28 -4.03
N SER A 78 10.62 -23.80 -3.56
CA SER A 78 10.76 -23.30 -2.17
C SER A 78 9.90 -22.08 -1.91
N ARG A 79 9.81 -21.15 -2.88
CA ARG A 79 8.92 -19.99 -2.80
C ARG A 79 7.45 -20.43 -2.65
N GLN A 80 7.01 -21.39 -3.46
CA GLN A 80 5.64 -21.91 -3.40
C GLN A 80 5.37 -22.67 -2.09
N SER A 81 6.36 -23.37 -1.54
CA SER A 81 6.26 -24.03 -0.24
C SER A 81 6.05 -23.01 0.90
N ILE A 82 6.82 -21.93 0.90
CA ILE A 82 6.69 -20.84 1.89
C ILE A 82 5.32 -20.20 1.79
N LEU A 83 4.87 -19.85 0.57
CA LEU A 83 3.53 -19.29 0.34
C LEU A 83 2.42 -20.20 0.84
N PHE A 84 2.52 -21.51 0.59
CA PHE A 84 1.55 -22.48 1.09
C PHE A 84 1.52 -22.51 2.63
N ILE A 85 2.68 -22.61 3.28
CA ILE A 85 2.77 -22.62 4.76
C ILE A 85 2.12 -21.36 5.33
N LEU A 86 2.47 -20.17 4.83
CA LEU A 86 1.94 -18.90 5.29
C LEU A 86 0.41 -18.80 5.11
N SER A 87 -0.11 -19.27 3.98
CA SER A 87 -1.56 -19.32 3.74
C SER A 87 -2.33 -20.28 4.66
N GLN A 88 -1.65 -21.27 5.23
CA GLN A 88 -2.24 -22.18 6.22
C GLN A 88 -2.15 -21.63 7.65
N LEU A 89 -1.16 -20.79 7.94
CA LEU A 89 -1.01 -20.13 9.24
C LEU A 89 -1.97 -18.96 9.39
N GLU A 90 -2.14 -18.16 8.34
CA GLU A 90 -3.06 -17.02 8.29
C GLU A 90 -3.87 -17.04 6.98
N PRO A 91 -4.99 -17.79 6.95
CA PRO A 91 -5.82 -17.90 5.75
C PRO A 91 -6.40 -16.56 5.26
N ASP A 92 -6.61 -15.62 6.17
CA ASP A 92 -7.19 -14.29 5.91
C ASP A 92 -6.12 -13.25 5.51
N SER A 93 -4.84 -13.61 5.55
CA SER A 93 -3.74 -12.75 5.15
C SER A 93 -3.21 -13.14 3.77
N ARG A 94 -2.83 -12.14 2.99
CA ARG A 94 -2.10 -12.36 1.74
C ARG A 94 -0.61 -12.22 1.98
N PHE A 95 0.17 -13.06 1.29
CA PHE A 95 1.64 -13.03 1.37
C PHE A 95 2.25 -12.96 -0.02
N ASP A 96 3.24 -12.08 -0.18
CA ASP A 96 4.16 -12.11 -1.30
C ASP A 96 5.51 -12.65 -0.81
N VAL A 97 6.09 -13.57 -1.58
CA VAL A 97 7.41 -14.12 -1.29
C VAL A 97 8.31 -13.90 -2.49
N ARG A 98 9.42 -13.18 -2.29
CA ARG A 98 10.44 -12.96 -3.32
C ARG A 98 11.71 -13.73 -2.97
N ILE A 99 12.31 -14.36 -3.99
CA ILE A 99 13.61 -15.00 -3.87
C ILE A 99 14.67 -13.91 -4.04
N GLU A 100 15.38 -13.56 -2.97
CA GLU A 100 16.48 -12.58 -3.06
C GLU A 100 17.78 -13.24 -3.51
N ASN A 101 18.07 -14.40 -2.92
CA ASN A 101 19.24 -15.18 -3.29
C ASN A 101 19.02 -16.68 -3.08
N THR A 102 19.80 -17.53 -3.76
CA THR A 102 19.82 -18.96 -3.52
C THR A 102 21.21 -19.56 -3.72
N ILE A 103 21.48 -20.66 -3.05
CA ILE A 103 22.71 -21.42 -3.20
C ILE A 103 22.89 -21.90 -4.65
N LEU A 104 21.81 -22.29 -5.32
CA LEU A 104 21.85 -22.67 -6.76
C LEU A 104 22.18 -21.50 -7.70
N ARG A 105 22.02 -20.24 -7.25
CA ARG A 105 22.45 -19.03 -7.97
C ARG A 105 23.87 -18.58 -7.58
N GLY A 106 24.60 -19.42 -6.81
CA GLY A 106 25.94 -19.09 -6.34
C GLY A 106 25.98 -18.25 -5.06
N GLY A 107 24.86 -18.07 -4.38
CA GLY A 107 24.80 -17.37 -3.09
C GLY A 107 25.27 -18.26 -1.93
N GLU A 108 25.72 -17.64 -0.84
CA GLU A 108 26.14 -18.34 0.38
C GLU A 108 24.98 -18.99 1.13
N ARG A 109 23.74 -18.48 0.91
CA ARG A 109 22.51 -18.96 1.54
C ARG A 109 21.30 -18.76 0.63
N CYS A 110 20.21 -19.47 0.92
CA CYS A 110 18.91 -19.16 0.32
C CYS A 110 18.20 -18.12 1.17
N THR A 111 17.79 -17.00 0.58
CA THR A 111 17.12 -15.87 1.26
C THR A 111 15.83 -15.51 0.55
N PHE A 112 14.77 -15.44 1.32
CA PHE A 112 13.42 -15.10 0.86
C PHE A 112 12.92 -13.89 1.63
N ARG A 113 12.47 -12.88 0.91
CA ARG A 113 11.75 -11.75 1.47
C ARG A 113 10.26 -12.06 1.43
N ILE A 114 9.62 -11.91 2.57
CA ILE A 114 8.20 -12.17 2.77
C ILE A 114 7.53 -10.85 3.11
N THR A 115 6.57 -10.43 2.27
CA THR A 115 5.70 -9.31 2.59
C THR A 115 4.36 -9.86 3.02
N ARG A 116 3.96 -9.57 4.25
CA ARG A 116 2.66 -9.90 4.80
C ARG A 116 1.72 -8.72 4.56
N HIS A 117 0.67 -8.98 3.81
CA HIS A 117 -0.48 -8.12 3.70
C HIS A 117 -1.50 -8.69 4.69
N ALA A 118 -1.63 -8.09 5.86
CA ALA A 118 -2.68 -8.48 6.79
C ALA A 118 -4.00 -8.52 6.04
N GLY A 119 -4.79 -9.56 6.23
CA GLY A 119 -6.11 -9.66 5.62
C GLY A 119 -6.88 -8.38 5.91
N MET A 120 -7.70 -7.93 4.97
CA MET A 120 -8.53 -6.75 5.20
C MET A 120 -9.38 -7.00 6.44
N ASP A 121 -8.95 -6.40 7.56
CA ASP A 121 -9.73 -6.37 8.80
C ASP A 121 -10.89 -5.36 8.71
N ILE A 122 -11.07 -4.77 7.52
CA ILE A 122 -12.10 -3.80 7.19
C ILE A 122 -12.80 -4.17 5.89
N LYS A 123 -14.07 -3.79 5.80
CA LYS A 123 -14.83 -3.75 4.54
C LYS A 123 -15.02 -2.29 4.16
N HIS A 124 -14.46 -1.88 3.02
CA HIS A 124 -14.64 -0.52 2.52
C HIS A 124 -16.10 -0.24 2.19
N HIS A 125 -16.57 0.91 2.63
CA HIS A 125 -17.76 1.54 2.05
C HIS A 125 -17.30 2.33 0.81
N PHE A 126 -18.11 2.34 -0.24
CA PHE A 126 -17.80 3.07 -1.47
C PHE A 126 -19.07 3.42 -2.25
N ILE A 127 -18.96 4.45 -3.08
CA ILE A 127 -19.93 4.77 -4.11
C ILE A 127 -19.44 4.14 -5.40
N GLU A 128 -20.32 3.41 -6.10
CA GLU A 128 -20.03 2.77 -7.38
C GLU A 128 -20.98 3.31 -8.45
N LYS A 129 -20.44 3.73 -9.61
CA LYS A 129 -21.24 4.27 -10.71
C LYS A 129 -20.55 4.14 -12.06
N GLY A 130 -21.34 3.94 -13.12
CA GLY A 130 -20.83 3.85 -14.49
C GLY A 130 -20.41 2.46 -14.90
N GLN A 131 -19.75 2.35 -16.05
CA GLN A 131 -19.24 1.11 -16.63
C GLN A 131 -17.97 1.40 -17.44
N GLY A 132 -17.17 0.38 -17.73
CA GLY A 132 -15.94 0.51 -18.50
C GLY A 132 -14.69 0.26 -17.66
N GLU A 133 -13.59 0.94 -17.98
CA GLU A 133 -12.34 0.80 -17.22
C GLU A 133 -12.50 1.32 -15.79
N PRO A 134 -11.94 0.62 -14.79
CA PRO A 134 -12.04 1.05 -13.39
C PRO A 134 -11.29 2.37 -13.14
N LEU A 135 -11.97 3.29 -12.45
CA LEU A 135 -11.40 4.54 -11.92
C LEU A 135 -11.70 4.63 -10.43
N ILE A 136 -10.66 4.59 -9.62
CA ILE A 136 -10.76 4.66 -8.16
C ILE A 136 -10.46 6.08 -7.69
N LEU A 137 -11.32 6.62 -6.80
CA LEU A 137 -11.21 7.95 -6.21
C LEU A 137 -10.96 7.82 -4.71
N LEU A 138 -9.90 8.48 -4.21
CA LEU A 138 -9.45 8.44 -2.81
C LEU A 138 -9.49 9.86 -2.22
N HIS A 139 -10.33 10.08 -1.23
CA HIS A 139 -10.54 11.38 -0.56
C HIS A 139 -9.38 11.77 0.37
N GLY A 140 -9.38 13.02 0.85
CA GLY A 140 -8.41 13.57 1.79
C GLY A 140 -8.69 13.20 3.26
N ASN A 141 -7.78 13.62 4.14
CA ASN A 141 -7.90 13.39 5.58
C ASN A 141 -9.20 14.01 6.15
N GLY A 142 -9.89 13.23 6.98
CA GLY A 142 -11.12 13.67 7.63
C GLY A 142 -12.36 13.76 6.72
N GLU A 143 -12.25 13.38 5.45
CA GLU A 143 -13.32 13.38 4.46
C GLU A 143 -13.89 11.96 4.25
N ASN A 144 -14.68 11.78 3.20
CA ASN A 144 -15.26 10.51 2.78
C ASN A 144 -15.55 10.53 1.27
N CYS A 145 -16.12 9.46 0.74
CA CYS A 145 -16.41 9.31 -0.69
C CYS A 145 -17.33 10.40 -1.28
N ASP A 146 -18.16 11.06 -0.45
CA ASP A 146 -19.04 12.15 -0.90
C ASP A 146 -18.26 13.39 -1.36
N TYR A 147 -16.98 13.52 -0.99
CA TYR A 147 -16.10 14.57 -1.52
C TYR A 147 -16.09 14.61 -3.03
N PHE A 148 -16.21 13.46 -3.68
CA PHE A 148 -16.15 13.31 -5.13
C PHE A 148 -17.51 13.29 -5.84
N THR A 149 -18.60 13.74 -5.21
CA THR A 149 -19.94 13.71 -5.84
C THR A 149 -19.95 14.31 -7.25
N GLY A 150 -19.31 15.48 -7.44
CA GLY A 150 -19.23 16.14 -8.75
C GLY A 150 -18.34 15.41 -9.77
N GLN A 151 -17.31 14.71 -9.31
CA GLN A 151 -16.41 13.89 -10.12
C GLN A 151 -17.07 12.58 -10.53
N VAL A 152 -17.73 11.90 -9.58
CA VAL A 152 -18.44 10.62 -9.84
C VAL A 152 -19.42 10.77 -10.99
N ASP A 153 -20.26 11.81 -10.98
CA ASP A 153 -21.26 12.05 -12.01
C ASP A 153 -20.64 12.36 -13.39
N ALA A 154 -19.53 13.07 -13.39
CA ALA A 154 -18.81 13.43 -14.61
C ALA A 154 -18.07 12.23 -15.22
N PHE A 155 -17.34 11.48 -14.38
CA PHE A 155 -16.46 10.40 -14.81
C PHE A 155 -17.22 9.10 -15.12
N ALA A 156 -18.33 8.83 -14.42
CA ALA A 156 -19.18 7.64 -14.66
C ALA A 156 -19.81 7.57 -16.06
N LYS A 157 -19.73 8.65 -16.84
CA LYS A 157 -20.11 8.65 -18.26
C LYS A 157 -19.12 7.86 -19.12
N TYR A 158 -17.90 7.61 -18.64
CA TYR A 158 -16.81 7.05 -19.42
C TYR A 158 -16.09 5.89 -18.70
N TYR A 159 -16.18 5.81 -17.38
CA TYR A 159 -15.44 4.89 -16.52
C TYR A 159 -16.36 4.20 -15.53
N HIS A 160 -15.93 3.04 -15.05
CA HIS A 160 -16.52 2.41 -13.88
C HIS A 160 -15.87 3.01 -12.64
N VAL A 161 -16.57 3.94 -12.00
CA VAL A 161 -16.04 4.77 -10.90
C VAL A 161 -16.32 4.13 -9.56
N TYR A 162 -15.28 4.07 -8.72
CA TYR A 162 -15.34 3.65 -7.33
C TYR A 162 -14.78 4.78 -6.45
N ALA A 163 -15.63 5.48 -5.70
CA ALA A 163 -15.18 6.46 -4.71
C ALA A 163 -15.21 5.79 -3.34
N LEU A 164 -14.04 5.61 -2.71
CA LEU A 164 -13.87 4.84 -1.48
C LEU A 164 -13.86 5.75 -0.25
N ASP A 165 -14.47 5.23 0.84
CA ASP A 165 -14.13 5.65 2.20
C ASP A 165 -12.87 4.89 2.62
N THR A 166 -11.80 5.58 2.94
CA THR A 166 -10.56 4.97 3.44
C THR A 166 -10.73 4.49 4.88
N ARG A 167 -9.82 3.64 5.37
CA ARG A 167 -9.81 3.12 6.75
C ARG A 167 -10.09 4.22 7.77
N GLY A 168 -11.08 4.01 8.66
CA GLY A 168 -11.43 4.94 9.72
C GLY A 168 -12.16 6.21 9.28
N HIS A 169 -12.49 6.33 7.98
CA HIS A 169 -13.21 7.48 7.45
C HIS A 169 -14.60 7.10 6.95
N GLY A 170 -15.52 8.05 6.94
CA GLY A 170 -16.89 7.86 6.44
C GLY A 170 -17.58 6.69 7.15
N LYS A 171 -17.98 5.67 6.37
CA LYS A 171 -18.61 4.44 6.87
C LYS A 171 -17.67 3.24 6.92
N THR A 172 -16.41 3.42 6.54
CA THR A 172 -15.40 2.36 6.65
C THR A 172 -14.86 2.30 8.07
N PRO A 173 -14.91 1.12 8.74
CA PRO A 173 -14.40 0.99 10.10
C PRO A 173 -12.90 1.26 10.19
N ARG A 174 -12.43 1.61 11.40
CA ARG A 174 -11.01 1.81 11.69
C ARG A 174 -10.22 0.51 11.58
N GLY A 175 -10.80 -0.62 11.97
CA GLY A 175 -10.11 -1.92 12.07
C GLY A 175 -8.96 -1.91 13.07
N ASN A 176 -8.11 -2.96 13.02
CA ASN A 176 -7.01 -3.16 13.96
C ASN A 176 -5.62 -2.91 13.35
N ALA A 177 -5.51 -2.91 12.02
CA ALA A 177 -4.23 -2.68 11.34
C ALA A 177 -3.67 -1.28 11.61
N PRO A 178 -2.36 -1.04 11.37
CA PRO A 178 -1.72 0.26 11.54
C PRO A 178 -2.46 1.38 10.82
N PHE A 179 -2.52 2.57 11.42
CA PHE A 179 -3.17 3.74 10.82
C PHE A 179 -2.11 4.59 10.13
N THR A 180 -1.71 4.18 8.94
CA THR A 180 -0.64 4.79 8.14
C THR A 180 -1.01 4.84 6.67
N ILE A 181 -0.47 5.78 5.92
CA ILE A 181 -0.65 5.87 4.46
C ILE A 181 -0.17 4.58 3.75
N ARG A 182 0.88 3.93 4.25
CA ARG A 182 1.37 2.65 3.70
C ARG A 182 0.36 1.52 3.89
N GLN A 183 -0.28 1.43 5.06
CA GLN A 183 -1.35 0.46 5.29
C GLN A 183 -2.58 0.75 4.43
N PHE A 184 -2.94 2.02 4.25
CA PHE A 184 -4.07 2.39 3.38
C PHE A 184 -3.82 2.02 1.91
N ALA A 185 -2.57 2.04 1.46
CA ALA A 185 -2.22 1.50 0.15
C ALA A 185 -2.40 -0.03 0.08
N ASP A 186 -2.13 -0.77 1.16
CA ASP A 186 -2.41 -2.21 1.23
C ASP A 186 -3.91 -2.51 1.30
N ASP A 187 -4.68 -1.67 2.01
CA ASP A 187 -6.13 -1.75 2.04
C ASP A 187 -6.74 -1.54 0.65
N LEU A 188 -6.20 -0.60 -0.14
CA LEU A 188 -6.61 -0.39 -1.53
C LEU A 188 -6.33 -1.62 -2.40
N LEU A 189 -5.18 -2.29 -2.23
CA LEU A 189 -4.91 -3.54 -2.92
C LEU A 189 -5.96 -4.60 -2.59
N GLY A 190 -6.26 -4.78 -1.31
CA GLY A 190 -7.28 -5.71 -0.85
C GLY A 190 -8.67 -5.37 -1.38
N PHE A 191 -9.03 -4.08 -1.45
CA PHE A 191 -10.27 -3.64 -2.08
C PHE A 191 -10.32 -4.04 -3.57
N MET A 192 -9.26 -3.79 -4.33
CA MET A 192 -9.19 -4.15 -5.74
C MET A 192 -9.31 -5.67 -5.94
N ASP A 193 -8.61 -6.46 -5.13
CA ASP A 193 -8.65 -7.93 -5.20
C ASP A 193 -10.05 -8.47 -4.87
N ALA A 194 -10.70 -7.94 -3.83
CA ALA A 194 -12.05 -8.35 -3.42
C ALA A 194 -13.13 -8.02 -4.46
N ASN A 195 -12.89 -6.99 -5.30
CA ASN A 195 -13.82 -6.58 -6.36
C ASN A 195 -13.38 -7.06 -7.76
N GLY A 196 -12.36 -7.90 -7.88
CA GLY A 196 -11.87 -8.44 -9.16
C GLY A 196 -11.25 -7.38 -10.08
N ILE A 197 -10.75 -6.28 -9.51
CA ILE A 197 -10.12 -5.18 -10.26
C ILE A 197 -8.63 -5.49 -10.40
N GLU A 198 -8.22 -6.00 -11.56
CA GLU A 198 -6.81 -6.31 -11.82
C GLU A 198 -5.96 -5.05 -11.94
N LYS A 199 -6.48 -4.01 -12.60
CA LYS A 199 -5.79 -2.76 -12.87
C LYS A 199 -6.80 -1.61 -12.94
N ALA A 200 -6.43 -0.42 -12.42
CA ALA A 200 -7.32 0.74 -12.39
C ALA A 200 -6.58 2.05 -12.67
N HIS A 201 -7.30 3.06 -13.14
CA HIS A 201 -6.92 4.45 -12.97
C HIS A 201 -7.15 4.84 -11.52
N ILE A 202 -6.25 5.63 -10.92
CA ILE A 202 -6.37 6.07 -9.53
C ILE A 202 -6.24 7.58 -9.46
N LEU A 203 -7.22 8.23 -8.86
CA LEU A 203 -7.21 9.65 -8.52
C LEU A 203 -7.26 9.79 -7.02
N GLY A 204 -6.26 10.44 -6.44
CA GLY A 204 -6.22 10.73 -5.01
C GLY A 204 -6.12 12.22 -4.72
N PHE A 205 -6.88 12.68 -3.73
CA PHE A 205 -6.84 14.04 -3.21
C PHE A 205 -6.17 14.07 -1.84
N SER A 206 -5.18 14.98 -1.64
CA SER A 206 -4.50 15.18 -0.35
C SER A 206 -3.93 13.85 0.19
N ASP A 207 -4.34 13.35 1.37
CA ASP A 207 -3.94 12.03 1.86
C ASP A 207 -4.34 10.91 0.90
N GLY A 208 -5.48 11.00 0.21
CA GLY A 208 -5.82 10.09 -0.87
C GLY A 208 -4.80 10.12 -2.02
N GLY A 209 -4.21 11.29 -2.30
CA GLY A 209 -3.08 11.44 -3.22
C GLY A 209 -1.81 10.76 -2.71
N ASN A 210 -1.55 10.85 -1.41
CA ASN A 210 -0.43 10.18 -0.75
C ASN A 210 -0.60 8.65 -0.80
N ILE A 211 -1.82 8.15 -0.56
CA ILE A 211 -2.18 6.72 -0.70
C ILE A 211 -1.96 6.25 -2.14
N ALA A 212 -2.49 6.98 -3.12
CA ALA A 212 -2.36 6.66 -4.54
C ALA A 212 -0.89 6.62 -5.00
N MET A 213 -0.08 7.56 -4.52
CA MET A 213 1.36 7.65 -4.79
C MET A 213 2.11 6.45 -4.21
N VAL A 214 1.90 6.13 -2.94
CA VAL A 214 2.51 4.96 -2.27
C VAL A 214 2.05 3.67 -2.92
N PHE A 215 0.78 3.55 -3.28
CA PHE A 215 0.23 2.40 -4.00
C PHE A 215 0.92 2.21 -5.36
N ALA A 216 1.09 3.28 -6.14
CA ALA A 216 1.73 3.21 -7.45
C ALA A 216 3.22 2.84 -7.38
N MET A 217 3.93 3.22 -6.31
CA MET A 217 5.30 2.78 -6.06
C MET A 217 5.38 1.29 -5.68
N LYS A 218 4.42 0.83 -4.86
CA LYS A 218 4.42 -0.52 -4.28
C LYS A 218 3.85 -1.57 -5.24
N TYR A 219 2.85 -1.20 -6.04
CA TYR A 219 2.09 -2.06 -6.94
C TYR A 219 1.96 -1.44 -8.35
N PRO A 220 3.06 -1.13 -9.04
CA PRO A 220 3.04 -0.39 -10.30
C PRO A 220 2.23 -1.09 -11.40
N GLU A 221 2.18 -2.43 -11.39
CA GLU A 221 1.40 -3.24 -12.34
C GLU A 221 -0.12 -3.07 -12.18
N ARG A 222 -0.58 -2.60 -11.02
CA ARG A 222 -2.00 -2.41 -10.68
C ARG A 222 -2.53 -1.03 -11.10
N VAL A 223 -1.68 -0.11 -11.56
CA VAL A 223 -2.04 1.27 -11.89
C VAL A 223 -1.97 1.52 -13.38
N SER A 224 -3.10 1.87 -14.00
CA SER A 224 -3.17 2.26 -15.41
C SER A 224 -2.66 3.68 -15.63
N ARG A 225 -3.29 4.65 -14.94
CA ARG A 225 -2.90 6.07 -14.90
C ARG A 225 -3.08 6.57 -13.48
N LEU A 226 -2.26 7.52 -13.08
CA LEU A 226 -2.24 8.09 -11.74
C LEU A 226 -2.57 9.58 -11.78
N ILE A 227 -3.46 10.05 -10.91
CA ILE A 227 -3.79 11.46 -10.74
C ILE A 227 -3.56 11.83 -9.27
N LEU A 228 -2.64 12.75 -9.03
CA LEU A 228 -2.26 13.24 -7.70
C LEU A 228 -2.74 14.68 -7.55
N ASN A 229 -3.80 14.90 -6.77
CA ASN A 229 -4.29 16.23 -6.46
C ASN A 229 -3.87 16.64 -5.05
N GLY A 230 -2.99 17.62 -4.93
CA GLY A 230 -2.55 18.17 -3.65
C GLY A 230 -1.81 17.18 -2.75
N ALA A 231 -1.11 16.20 -3.34
CA ALA A 231 -0.29 15.24 -2.60
C ALA A 231 1.01 15.87 -2.08
N ASN A 232 1.57 15.28 -1.02
CA ASN A 232 2.86 15.68 -0.45
C ASN A 232 3.72 14.45 -0.08
N LEU A 233 5.03 14.61 -0.04
CA LEU A 233 5.98 13.55 0.33
C LEU A 233 6.17 13.45 1.84
N ASP A 234 6.09 14.59 2.52
CA ASP A 234 6.26 14.73 3.96
C ASP A 234 5.61 16.02 4.49
N ALA A 235 5.57 16.18 5.80
CA ALA A 235 5.01 17.36 6.46
C ALA A 235 5.73 18.69 6.09
N LYS A 236 7.01 18.63 5.67
CA LYS A 236 7.78 19.82 5.27
C LYS A 236 7.30 20.40 3.94
N GLY A 237 6.62 19.59 3.13
CA GLY A 237 5.96 20.01 1.89
C GLY A 237 4.78 20.96 2.10
N ILE A 238 4.20 20.99 3.30
CA ILE A 238 3.07 21.85 3.64
C ILE A 238 3.56 23.23 4.10
N LYS A 239 2.79 24.29 3.78
CA LYS A 239 3.07 25.63 4.26
C LYS A 239 3.05 25.69 5.78
N ARG A 240 4.03 26.33 6.38
CA ARG A 240 4.23 26.41 7.83
C ARG A 240 2.98 26.98 8.56
N SER A 241 2.28 27.92 7.95
CA SER A 241 1.04 28.49 8.49
C SER A 241 -0.09 27.47 8.65
N VAL A 242 -0.07 26.38 7.90
CA VAL A 242 -1.02 25.27 7.99
C VAL A 242 -0.46 24.14 8.86
N GLN A 243 0.80 23.77 8.66
CA GLN A 243 1.40 22.64 9.34
C GLN A 243 1.55 22.85 10.86
N CYS A 244 1.95 24.06 11.31
CA CYS A 244 2.11 24.32 12.75
C CYS A 244 0.83 24.09 13.58
N PRO A 245 -0.35 24.62 13.19
CA PRO A 245 -1.60 24.30 13.87
C PRO A 245 -1.92 22.80 13.92
N ILE A 246 -1.62 22.06 12.85
CA ILE A 246 -1.84 20.60 12.77
C ILE A 246 -0.93 19.88 13.78
N GLU A 247 0.38 20.21 13.80
CA GLU A 247 1.34 19.65 14.76
C GLU A 247 0.90 19.92 16.21
N MET A 248 0.46 21.15 16.50
CA MET A 248 -0.04 21.51 17.85
C MET A 248 -1.31 20.72 18.19
N GLY A 249 -2.25 20.61 17.23
CA GLY A 249 -3.48 19.83 17.38
C GLY A 249 -3.19 18.35 17.64
N TYR A 250 -2.23 17.78 16.90
CA TYR A 250 -1.78 16.40 17.10
C TYR A 250 -1.26 16.16 18.52
N TRP A 251 -0.32 16.98 19.00
CA TRP A 251 0.23 16.83 20.34
C TRP A 251 -0.86 16.97 21.42
N PHE A 252 -1.81 17.87 21.23
CA PHE A 252 -2.95 18.02 22.14
C PHE A 252 -3.85 16.78 22.08
N ALA A 253 -4.25 16.32 20.89
CA ALA A 253 -5.10 15.14 20.73
C ALA A 253 -4.44 13.88 21.32
N LYS A 254 -3.12 13.74 21.17
CA LYS A 254 -2.33 12.63 21.73
C LYS A 254 -2.40 12.53 23.27
N LEU A 255 -2.57 13.65 23.97
CA LEU A 255 -2.76 13.64 25.43
C LEU A 255 -4.09 12.97 25.85
N PHE A 256 -5.05 12.89 24.94
CA PHE A 256 -6.40 12.41 25.21
C PHE A 256 -6.76 11.14 24.43
N GLU A 257 -5.87 10.57 23.66
CA GLU A 257 -6.15 9.41 22.79
C GLU A 257 -6.70 8.18 23.51
N ASN A 258 -6.34 8.02 24.80
CA ASN A 258 -6.81 6.89 25.61
C ASN A 258 -8.18 7.10 26.26
N LYS A 259 -8.87 8.23 25.99
CA LYS A 259 -10.18 8.51 26.60
C LYS A 259 -11.35 7.83 25.90
N SER A 260 -11.25 7.63 24.59
CA SER A 260 -12.25 6.95 23.77
C SER A 260 -11.67 6.57 22.41
N ASP A 261 -12.34 5.65 21.71
CA ASP A 261 -11.95 5.27 20.34
C ASP A 261 -12.01 6.46 19.38
N GLU A 262 -12.97 7.38 19.56
CA GLU A 262 -13.05 8.62 18.77
C GLU A 262 -11.85 9.53 19.01
N ALA A 263 -11.43 9.70 20.28
CA ALA A 263 -10.27 10.51 20.63
C ALA A 263 -8.98 9.89 20.05
N LYS A 264 -8.87 8.57 20.08
CA LYS A 264 -7.78 7.83 19.46
C LYS A 264 -7.75 8.04 17.96
N LEU A 265 -8.88 7.84 17.29
CA LEU A 265 -9.01 8.01 15.84
C LEU A 265 -8.67 9.45 15.41
N HIS A 266 -9.14 10.45 16.18
CA HIS A 266 -8.80 11.84 15.91
C HIS A 266 -7.29 12.11 16.02
N ALA A 267 -6.62 11.55 17.02
CA ALA A 267 -5.16 11.66 17.16
C ALA A 267 -4.43 10.92 16.01
N GLU A 268 -4.93 9.76 15.58
CA GLU A 268 -4.38 9.01 14.45
C GLU A 268 -4.52 9.79 13.13
N MET A 269 -5.68 10.41 12.86
CA MET A 269 -5.91 11.24 11.66
C MET A 269 -4.93 12.43 11.59
N LEU A 270 -4.76 13.15 12.70
CA LEU A 270 -3.76 14.22 12.78
C LEU A 270 -2.34 13.66 12.63
N GLY A 271 -2.08 12.46 13.15
CA GLY A 271 -0.80 11.76 13.04
C GLY A 271 -0.38 11.47 11.61
N LEU A 272 -1.32 11.14 10.70
CA LEU A 272 -1.04 10.99 9.27
C LEU A 272 -0.42 12.28 8.70
N MET A 273 -1.00 13.44 8.99
CA MET A 273 -0.53 14.74 8.49
C MET A 273 0.81 15.18 9.07
N VAL A 274 1.26 14.58 10.18
CA VAL A 274 2.52 14.91 10.86
C VAL A 274 3.64 13.93 10.49
N HIS A 275 3.33 12.66 10.32
CA HIS A 275 4.33 11.59 10.21
C HIS A 275 4.36 10.89 8.85
N ASP A 276 3.28 10.93 8.08
CA ASP A 276 3.14 10.24 6.80
C ASP A 276 3.12 11.21 5.59
N PRO A 277 3.35 10.69 4.39
CA PRO A 277 3.79 9.34 4.04
C PRO A 277 5.30 9.15 4.21
N ASN A 278 6.07 10.22 4.44
CA ASN A 278 7.53 10.25 4.60
C ASN A 278 8.26 9.49 3.46
N VAL A 279 7.94 9.90 2.23
CA VAL A 279 8.49 9.36 0.98
C VAL A 279 9.70 10.19 0.55
N LYS A 280 10.77 9.52 0.12
CA LYS A 280 11.92 10.22 -0.47
C LYS A 280 11.66 10.49 -1.95
N PRO A 281 12.11 11.64 -2.49
CA PRO A 281 11.90 11.97 -3.92
C PRO A 281 12.38 10.86 -4.87
N GLU A 282 13.47 10.19 -4.54
CA GLU A 282 14.06 9.12 -5.36
C GLU A 282 13.15 7.88 -5.46
N GLU A 283 12.29 7.64 -4.48
CA GLU A 283 11.32 6.53 -4.49
C GLU A 283 10.24 6.72 -5.58
N LEU A 284 9.97 7.97 -5.99
CA LEU A 284 9.02 8.29 -7.05
C LEU A 284 9.42 7.71 -8.42
N LEU A 285 10.70 7.40 -8.63
CA LEU A 285 11.21 6.71 -9.82
C LEU A 285 10.60 5.31 -10.00
N MET A 286 10.01 4.72 -8.96
CA MET A 286 9.33 3.43 -9.04
C MET A 286 7.94 3.51 -9.68
N ILE A 287 7.37 4.71 -9.82
CA ILE A 287 6.07 4.91 -10.46
C ILE A 287 6.21 4.73 -11.96
N GLN A 288 5.54 3.72 -12.51
CA GLN A 288 5.58 3.38 -13.94
C GLN A 288 4.39 3.95 -14.72
N ALA A 289 3.32 4.31 -14.01
CA ALA A 289 2.11 4.82 -14.65
C ALA A 289 2.30 6.27 -15.12
N LYS A 290 1.76 6.60 -16.31
CA LYS A 290 1.59 8.01 -16.70
C LYS A 290 0.87 8.74 -15.57
N THR A 291 1.38 9.90 -15.16
CA THR A 291 0.90 10.61 -13.97
C THR A 291 0.49 12.03 -14.28
N LEU A 292 -0.67 12.46 -13.78
CA LEU A 292 -1.07 13.85 -13.72
C LEU A 292 -0.91 14.37 -12.29
N VAL A 293 -0.04 15.34 -12.08
CA VAL A 293 0.03 16.11 -10.84
C VAL A 293 -0.80 17.37 -11.03
N ILE A 294 -1.84 17.56 -10.21
CA ILE A 294 -2.76 18.70 -10.33
C ILE A 294 -2.90 19.42 -8.99
N THR A 295 -2.87 20.75 -9.00
CA THR A 295 -2.88 21.58 -7.79
C THR A 295 -3.50 22.94 -8.05
N GLY A 296 -3.76 23.70 -7.00
CA GLY A 296 -4.19 25.09 -7.07
C GLY A 296 -3.04 26.09 -6.93
N THR A 297 -3.18 27.28 -7.54
CA THR A 297 -2.20 28.40 -7.39
C THR A 297 -2.00 28.81 -5.93
N LYS A 298 -2.99 28.56 -5.06
CA LYS A 298 -3.00 28.91 -3.63
C LYS A 298 -3.08 27.68 -2.73
N ASP A 299 -2.60 26.51 -3.22
CA ASP A 299 -2.61 25.27 -2.46
C ASP A 299 -1.85 25.42 -1.13
N MET A 300 -2.22 24.63 -0.13
CA MET A 300 -1.48 24.54 1.14
C MET A 300 -0.17 23.75 1.01
N VAL A 301 -0.06 22.85 0.02
CA VAL A 301 1.20 22.27 -0.40
C VAL A 301 2.03 23.36 -1.09
N LYS A 302 3.32 23.44 -0.78
CA LYS A 302 4.23 24.40 -1.39
C LYS A 302 4.40 24.14 -2.89
N ASP A 303 4.45 25.18 -3.71
CA ASP A 303 4.62 25.05 -5.16
C ASP A 303 5.91 24.31 -5.53
N GLU A 304 7.02 24.64 -4.85
CA GLU A 304 8.28 23.91 -5.04
C GLU A 304 8.18 22.42 -4.72
N HIS A 305 7.36 22.04 -3.73
CA HIS A 305 7.16 20.63 -3.34
C HIS A 305 6.31 19.88 -4.37
N THR A 306 5.25 20.51 -4.88
CA THR A 306 4.44 19.95 -5.98
C THR A 306 5.28 19.75 -7.26
N ARG A 307 6.14 20.71 -7.59
CA ARG A 307 7.07 20.60 -8.73
C ARG A 307 8.13 19.52 -8.50
N LEU A 308 8.61 19.35 -7.26
CA LEU A 308 9.51 18.28 -6.90
C LEU A 308 8.88 16.91 -7.19
N ILE A 309 7.63 16.69 -6.77
CA ILE A 309 6.88 15.47 -7.06
C ILE A 309 6.79 15.26 -8.58
N ALA A 310 6.31 16.25 -9.32
CA ALA A 310 6.14 16.13 -10.77
C ALA A 310 7.47 15.87 -11.51
N SER A 311 8.59 16.42 -11.03
CA SER A 311 9.90 16.27 -11.69
C SER A 311 10.58 14.90 -11.40
N HIS A 312 10.17 14.20 -10.35
CA HIS A 312 10.77 12.90 -9.98
C HIS A 312 9.95 11.70 -10.47
N ILE A 313 8.71 11.90 -10.91
CA ILE A 313 7.93 10.85 -11.57
C ILE A 313 8.30 10.81 -13.05
N PRO A 314 8.74 9.66 -13.61
CA PRO A 314 9.31 9.59 -14.97
C PRO A 314 8.41 10.10 -16.10
N ASP A 315 7.10 9.83 -16.01
CA ASP A 315 6.10 10.27 -17.02
C ASP A 315 5.01 11.08 -16.32
N ALA A 316 5.35 12.30 -15.87
CA ALA A 316 4.43 13.18 -15.18
C ALA A 316 4.13 14.45 -15.97
N GLN A 317 2.86 14.86 -15.92
CA GLN A 317 2.35 16.16 -16.37
C GLN A 317 1.93 16.97 -15.16
N LEU A 318 2.25 18.27 -15.13
CA LEU A 318 1.84 19.19 -14.09
C LEU A 318 0.78 20.16 -14.62
N VAL A 319 -0.36 20.22 -13.92
CA VAL A 319 -1.43 21.20 -14.18
C VAL A 319 -1.67 22.01 -12.92
N ILE A 320 -1.65 23.34 -13.07
CA ILE A 320 -1.93 24.29 -11.98
C ILE A 320 -3.20 25.07 -12.35
N LEU A 321 -4.25 24.91 -11.53
CA LEU A 321 -5.52 25.63 -11.68
C LEU A 321 -5.55 26.88 -10.81
N ASP A 322 -6.32 27.87 -11.19
CA ASP A 322 -6.53 29.04 -10.32
C ASP A 322 -7.51 28.68 -9.19
N GLY A 323 -6.96 28.41 -8.00
CA GLY A 323 -7.72 27.96 -6.83
C GLY A 323 -6.81 27.58 -5.66
N ASP A 324 -7.43 27.07 -4.61
CA ASP A 324 -6.75 26.59 -3.40
C ASP A 324 -6.57 25.06 -3.41
N HIS A 325 -6.34 24.45 -2.25
CA HIS A 325 -6.18 22.99 -2.09
C HIS A 325 -7.39 22.18 -2.60
N PHE A 326 -8.59 22.77 -2.56
CA PHE A 326 -9.86 22.12 -2.91
C PHE A 326 -10.27 22.37 -4.37
N VAL A 327 -9.32 22.48 -5.31
CA VAL A 327 -9.60 22.75 -6.74
C VAL A 327 -10.55 21.74 -7.37
N ALA A 328 -10.55 20.47 -6.90
CA ALA A 328 -11.46 19.46 -7.41
C ALA A 328 -12.93 19.84 -7.25
N ASN A 329 -13.30 20.50 -6.16
CA ASN A 329 -14.68 20.94 -5.89
C ASN A 329 -14.92 22.40 -6.24
N LYS A 330 -13.95 23.29 -5.98
CA LYS A 330 -14.12 24.74 -6.23
C LYS A 330 -13.95 25.10 -7.70
N CYS A 331 -13.16 24.33 -8.45
CA CYS A 331 -12.92 24.53 -9.88
C CYS A 331 -13.41 23.32 -10.69
N LEU A 332 -14.59 22.78 -10.35
CA LEU A 332 -15.13 21.50 -10.77
C LEU A 332 -14.98 21.22 -12.27
N ASP A 333 -15.45 22.15 -13.13
CA ASP A 333 -15.43 21.97 -14.58
C ASP A 333 -14.02 21.94 -15.16
N ALA A 334 -13.14 22.82 -14.64
CA ALA A 334 -11.75 22.89 -15.08
C ALA A 334 -10.98 21.64 -14.64
N PHE A 335 -11.18 21.20 -13.39
CA PHE A 335 -10.60 20.00 -12.83
C PHE A 335 -11.05 18.75 -13.60
N ASN A 336 -12.35 18.54 -13.73
CA ASN A 336 -12.90 17.37 -14.43
C ASN A 336 -12.43 17.31 -15.89
N ARG A 337 -12.36 18.45 -16.57
CA ARG A 337 -11.83 18.54 -17.94
C ARG A 337 -10.35 18.17 -18.01
N ALA A 338 -9.52 18.65 -17.09
CA ALA A 338 -8.09 18.34 -17.05
C ALA A 338 -7.88 16.82 -16.82
N VAL A 339 -8.60 16.24 -15.86
CA VAL A 339 -8.53 14.81 -15.57
C VAL A 339 -9.02 13.97 -16.74
N LEU A 340 -10.19 14.28 -17.34
CA LEU A 340 -10.73 13.54 -18.47
C LEU A 340 -9.83 13.63 -19.71
N ASN A 341 -9.24 14.81 -19.99
CA ASN A 341 -8.28 14.95 -21.09
C ASN A 341 -7.06 14.06 -20.87
N PHE A 342 -6.53 14.04 -19.64
CA PHE A 342 -5.39 13.17 -19.29
C PHE A 342 -5.74 11.68 -19.39
N LEU A 343 -6.91 11.28 -18.91
CA LEU A 343 -7.33 9.86 -18.94
C LEU A 343 -7.65 9.34 -20.35
N ARG A 344 -7.99 10.21 -21.30
CA ARG A 344 -8.40 9.84 -22.68
C ARG A 344 -7.29 10.01 -23.73
N ASN A 345 -6.25 10.78 -23.44
CA ASN A 345 -5.13 10.93 -24.36
C ASN A 345 -4.19 9.72 -24.26
N GLU A 346 -3.99 9.02 -25.38
CA GLU A 346 -3.04 7.90 -25.52
C GLU A 346 -1.56 8.34 -25.34
#